data_e9094ded8dd92e180f331e5720373ab6
#
_entry.id   e9094ded8dd92e180f331e5720373ab6
#
_cell.length_a   1.000
_cell.length_b   1.000
_cell.length_c   1.000
_cell.angle_alpha   90.00
_cell.angle_beta   90.00
_cell.angle_gamma   90.00
#
_symmetry.space_group_name_H-M   'P 1'
#
loop_
_entity.id
_entity.type
_entity.pdbx_description
1 polymer ?
#
loop_
_entity_poly.entity_id
_entity_poly.type
_entity_poly.pdbx_seq_one_letter_code
_entity_poly.pdbx_strand_id
1 'polypeptide(L)'
;FTVARFGNEGGSVLLAGPVDLIRAAGFVGRSQVSFTAPGETLKLSFGSEDGVRVTRSVDEKVDEARLTGRRTTKKTVTLHLSNASTTPRKLLLEERVFVSEVKEVEVQVLQKECDPAPSPVSKDGIARVEVALAANATKKVKFVWEVSAAGKVAGL
;
A
#
# COMPACT_ATOMS: atom_id res chain seq x y z
N PHE A 1 -1.74 9.25 4.33
CA PHE A 1 -2.15 9.49 5.73
C PHE A 1 -0.95 9.40 6.64
N THR A 2 -0.87 10.31 7.61
CA THR A 2 0.09 10.22 8.71
C THR A 2 -0.42 9.20 9.72
N VAL A 3 0.41 8.21 10.03
CA VAL A 3 0.05 7.16 10.97
C VAL A 3 1.11 7.09 12.07
N ALA A 4 0.65 7.10 13.31
CA ALA A 4 1.48 6.81 14.46
C ALA A 4 1.18 5.41 14.99
N ARG A 5 2.22 4.71 15.40
CA ARG A 5 2.13 3.41 16.08
C ARG A 5 2.74 3.56 17.47
N PHE A 6 2.00 3.14 18.47
CA PHE A 6 2.41 3.21 19.87
C PHE A 6 2.29 1.84 20.50
N GLY A 7 3.29 1.41 21.23
CA GLY A 7 3.17 0.28 22.15
C GLY A 7 2.45 0.73 23.41
N ASN A 8 1.51 -0.08 23.92
CA ASN A 8 1.01 0.11 25.28
C ASN A 8 2.07 -0.42 26.26
N GLU A 9 3.03 0.42 26.58
CA GLU A 9 4.12 0.09 27.53
C GLU A 9 3.69 0.28 28.99
N GLY A 10 2.46 0.71 29.21
CA GLY A 10 1.89 0.85 30.55
C GLY A 10 1.51 -0.50 31.17
N GLY A 11 1.47 -0.57 32.49
CA GLY A 11 1.04 -1.76 33.24
C GLY A 11 -0.47 -2.01 33.20
N SER A 12 -1.26 -1.16 32.53
CA SER A 12 -2.72 -1.22 32.49
C SER A 12 -3.25 -1.32 31.07
N VAL A 13 -4.45 -1.90 30.93
CA VAL A 13 -5.16 -1.94 29.65
C VAL A 13 -5.63 -0.55 29.25
N LEU A 14 -5.61 -0.26 27.94
CA LEU A 14 -6.30 0.89 27.37
C LEU A 14 -7.69 0.42 26.94
N LEU A 15 -8.71 1.06 27.48
CA LEU A 15 -10.09 0.77 27.10
C LEU A 15 -10.42 1.32 25.73
N ALA A 16 -11.30 0.65 25.01
CA ALA A 16 -11.83 1.17 23.75
C ALA A 16 -12.60 2.48 24.00
N GLY A 17 -12.38 3.46 23.14
CA GLY A 17 -13.05 4.75 23.26
C GLY A 17 -12.56 5.82 22.30
N PRO A 18 -13.20 7.00 22.33
CA PRO A 18 -12.80 8.14 21.54
C PRO A 18 -11.49 8.76 22.06
N VAL A 19 -10.65 9.23 21.16
CA VAL A 19 -9.42 9.97 21.45
C VAL A 19 -9.35 11.22 20.61
N ASP A 20 -8.90 12.31 21.22
CA ASP A 20 -8.60 13.54 20.51
C ASP A 20 -7.14 13.50 20.01
N LEU A 21 -6.97 13.80 18.75
CA LEU A 21 -5.68 13.83 18.09
C LEU A 21 -5.14 15.27 18.08
N ILE A 22 -3.99 15.45 18.70
CA ILE A 22 -3.30 16.74 18.77
C ILE A 22 -1.92 16.57 18.13
N ARG A 23 -1.58 17.45 17.20
CA ARG A 23 -0.27 17.48 16.55
C ARG A 23 0.34 18.87 16.72
N ALA A 24 1.57 18.96 17.22
CA ALA A 24 2.19 20.20 17.62
C ALA A 24 1.27 20.97 18.61
N ALA A 25 0.84 22.16 18.26
CA ALA A 25 -0.03 22.98 19.12
C ALA A 25 -1.50 22.99 18.67
N GLY A 26 -1.89 22.12 17.72
CA GLY A 26 -3.22 22.15 17.10
C GLY A 26 -3.99 20.85 17.21
N PHE A 27 -5.32 20.98 17.38
CA PHE A 27 -6.26 19.87 17.26
C PHE A 27 -6.34 19.44 15.79
N VAL A 28 -6.12 18.14 15.55
CA VAL A 28 -6.14 17.54 14.21
C VAL A 28 -7.47 16.85 13.91
N GLY A 29 -8.07 16.29 14.93
CA GLY A 29 -9.32 15.56 14.78
C GLY A 29 -9.60 14.60 15.93
N ARG A 30 -10.61 13.77 15.74
CA ARG A 30 -11.01 12.74 16.70
C ARG A 30 -10.94 11.36 16.02
N SER A 31 -10.49 10.38 16.77
CA SER A 31 -10.41 8.98 16.33
C SER A 31 -10.96 8.06 17.43
N GLN A 32 -10.91 6.77 17.18
CA GLN A 32 -11.22 5.75 18.18
C GLN A 32 -10.05 4.82 18.37
N VAL A 33 -9.78 4.45 19.59
CA VAL A 33 -8.89 3.35 19.95
C VAL A 33 -9.70 2.10 20.24
N SER A 34 -9.18 0.96 19.86
CA SER A 34 -9.68 -0.34 20.31
C SER A 34 -9.12 -0.67 21.69
N PHE A 35 -9.74 -1.63 22.37
CA PHE A 35 -9.12 -2.22 23.55
C PHE A 35 -7.71 -2.70 23.21
N THR A 36 -6.75 -2.29 24.03
CA THR A 36 -5.32 -2.61 23.80
C THR A 36 -4.70 -3.07 25.11
N ALA A 37 -4.27 -4.31 25.14
CA ALA A 37 -3.62 -4.89 26.33
C ALA A 37 -2.18 -4.35 26.51
N PRO A 38 -1.58 -4.48 27.71
CA PRO A 38 -0.17 -4.19 27.90
C PRO A 38 0.70 -4.99 26.92
N GLY A 39 1.67 -4.32 26.30
CA GLY A 39 2.55 -4.88 25.27
C GLY A 39 1.97 -4.91 23.86
N GLU A 40 0.68 -4.65 23.67
CA GLU A 40 0.08 -4.53 22.33
C GLU A 40 0.37 -3.18 21.69
N THR A 41 0.35 -3.18 20.37
CA THR A 41 0.55 -1.96 19.56
C THR A 41 -0.78 -1.42 19.07
N LEU A 42 -1.04 -0.16 19.32
CA LEU A 42 -2.15 0.58 18.72
C LEU A 42 -1.67 1.46 17.56
N LYS A 43 -2.56 1.66 16.60
CA LYS A 43 -2.31 2.46 15.39
C LYS A 43 -3.33 3.58 15.31
N LEU A 44 -2.87 4.84 15.22
CA LEU A 44 -3.71 6.02 15.08
C LEU A 44 -3.39 6.74 13.76
N SER A 45 -4.44 7.11 13.03
CA SER A 45 -4.31 7.92 11.81
C SER A 45 -4.58 9.38 12.12
N PHE A 46 -3.61 10.23 11.80
CA PHE A 46 -3.66 11.69 11.99
C PHE A 46 -4.12 12.45 10.72
N GLY A 47 -4.79 11.75 9.81
CA GLY A 47 -5.29 12.35 8.58
C GLY A 47 -4.25 12.44 7.46
N SER A 48 -4.53 13.28 6.45
CA SER A 48 -3.66 13.51 5.31
C SER A 48 -2.42 14.31 5.70
N GLU A 49 -1.34 14.10 4.95
CA GLU A 49 -0.11 14.89 5.06
C GLU A 49 -0.07 15.87 3.87
N ASP A 50 -0.29 17.13 4.11
CA ASP A 50 -0.43 18.16 3.06
C ASP A 50 0.87 18.39 2.28
N GLY A 51 2.02 18.11 2.89
CA GLY A 51 3.33 18.21 2.24
C GLY A 51 3.65 17.08 1.28
N VAL A 52 2.84 16.01 1.21
CA VAL A 52 3.12 14.84 0.36
C VAL A 52 1.97 14.62 -0.63
N ARG A 53 2.31 14.60 -1.91
CA ARG A 53 1.38 14.26 -3.00
C ARG A 53 1.76 12.94 -3.62
N VAL A 54 0.75 12.11 -3.89
CA VAL A 54 0.89 10.85 -4.62
C VAL A 54 -0.07 10.87 -5.80
N THR A 55 0.46 10.68 -7.01
CA THR A 55 -0.33 10.50 -8.23
C THR A 55 -0.12 9.10 -8.74
N ARG A 56 -1.20 8.40 -9.03
CA ARG A 56 -1.21 7.01 -9.50
C ARG A 56 -1.64 6.94 -10.94
N SER A 57 -0.84 6.27 -11.78
CA SER A 57 -1.19 5.92 -13.15
C SER A 57 -1.12 4.41 -13.35
N VAL A 58 -1.95 3.90 -14.24
CA VAL A 58 -2.04 2.45 -14.55
C VAL A 58 -1.94 2.28 -16.04
N ASP A 59 -1.09 1.35 -16.47
CA ASP A 59 -0.99 0.85 -17.84
C ASP A 59 -1.29 -0.65 -17.85
N GLU A 60 -2.11 -1.09 -18.78
CA GLU A 60 -2.50 -2.49 -18.92
C GLU A 60 -2.18 -2.95 -20.34
N LYS A 61 -1.50 -4.09 -20.45
CA LYS A 61 -1.22 -4.77 -21.71
C LYS A 61 -1.79 -6.17 -21.66
N VAL A 62 -2.60 -6.48 -22.67
CA VAL A 62 -3.21 -7.79 -22.81
C VAL A 62 -2.51 -8.51 -23.96
N ASP A 63 -2.09 -9.74 -23.69
CA ASP A 63 -1.55 -10.67 -24.69
C ASP A 63 -2.35 -11.96 -24.68
N GLU A 64 -2.65 -12.48 -25.86
CA GLU A 64 -3.41 -13.72 -26.03
C GLU A 64 -2.64 -14.71 -26.88
N ALA A 65 -2.33 -15.86 -26.30
CA ALA A 65 -1.63 -16.93 -26.97
C ALA A 65 -2.57 -17.66 -27.94
N ARG A 66 -2.40 -17.47 -29.25
CA ARG A 66 -3.25 -18.00 -30.32
C ARG A 66 -3.46 -19.51 -30.29
N LEU A 67 -2.45 -20.27 -29.84
CA LEU A 67 -2.51 -21.73 -29.81
C LEU A 67 -3.23 -22.31 -28.59
N THR A 68 -3.15 -21.64 -27.45
CA THR A 68 -3.70 -22.14 -26.18
C THR A 68 -4.91 -21.37 -25.70
N GLY A 69 -5.20 -20.22 -26.33
CA GLY A 69 -6.23 -19.28 -25.87
C GLY A 69 -5.92 -18.69 -24.49
N ARG A 70 -4.69 -18.88 -23.96
CA ARG A 70 -4.27 -18.32 -22.68
C ARG A 70 -4.17 -16.80 -22.82
N ARG A 71 -4.87 -16.09 -21.98
CA ARG A 71 -4.84 -14.62 -21.91
C ARG A 71 -3.96 -14.20 -20.74
N THR A 72 -3.02 -13.32 -21.01
CA THR A 72 -2.15 -12.74 -19.99
C THR A 72 -2.33 -11.22 -19.99
N THR A 73 -2.72 -10.68 -18.84
CA THR A 73 -2.85 -9.25 -18.64
C THR A 73 -1.71 -8.77 -17.76
N LYS A 74 -0.81 -7.97 -18.32
CA LYS A 74 0.27 -7.32 -17.59
C LYS A 74 -0.17 -5.94 -17.14
N LYS A 75 -0.12 -5.71 -15.85
CA LYS A 75 -0.51 -4.45 -15.24
C LYS A 75 0.70 -3.74 -14.65
N THR A 76 0.90 -2.51 -15.04
CA THR A 76 1.95 -1.63 -14.53
C THR A 76 1.31 -0.46 -13.80
N VAL A 77 1.58 -0.35 -12.51
CA VAL A 77 1.16 0.80 -11.71
C VAL A 77 2.37 1.66 -11.40
N THR A 78 2.29 2.92 -11.75
CA THR A 78 3.31 3.91 -11.45
C THR A 78 2.78 4.93 -10.45
N LEU A 79 3.47 5.05 -9.32
CA LEU A 79 3.20 6.07 -8.31
C LEU A 79 4.25 7.18 -8.44
N HIS A 80 3.77 8.39 -8.69
CA HIS A 80 4.59 9.60 -8.69
C HIS A 80 4.45 10.26 -7.32
N LEU A 81 5.54 10.29 -6.58
CA LEU A 81 5.61 10.83 -5.23
C LEU A 81 6.24 12.21 -5.28
N SER A 82 5.70 13.15 -4.53
CA SER A 82 6.28 14.49 -4.35
C SER A 82 6.19 14.89 -2.89
N ASN A 83 7.32 15.31 -2.33
CA ASN A 83 7.41 15.89 -0.99
C ASN A 83 7.70 17.39 -1.15
N ALA A 84 6.71 18.23 -0.91
CA ALA A 84 6.84 19.69 -0.95
C ALA A 84 7.26 20.27 0.41
N SER A 85 7.48 19.42 1.43
CA SER A 85 7.92 19.89 2.74
C SER A 85 9.44 20.01 2.84
N THR A 86 9.90 20.83 3.79
CA THR A 86 11.33 21.02 4.08
C THR A 86 11.95 19.89 4.89
N THR A 87 11.18 18.88 5.25
CA THR A 87 11.65 17.73 6.03
C THR A 87 11.53 16.44 5.22
N PRO A 88 12.48 15.49 5.34
CA PRO A 88 12.37 14.19 4.70
C PRO A 88 11.19 13.39 5.27
N ARG A 89 10.63 12.50 4.46
CA ARG A 89 9.52 11.62 4.84
C ARG A 89 9.85 10.17 4.53
N LYS A 90 9.38 9.27 5.39
CA LYS A 90 9.33 7.84 5.12
C LYS A 90 7.91 7.47 4.78
N LEU A 91 7.70 6.87 3.63
CA LEU A 91 6.39 6.48 3.11
C LEU A 91 6.33 4.97 3.04
N LEU A 92 5.26 4.39 3.57
CA LEU A 92 4.88 3.01 3.30
C LEU A 92 3.83 3.05 2.19
N LEU A 93 4.18 2.54 1.03
CA LEU A 93 3.28 2.41 -0.11
C LEU A 93 2.66 1.02 -0.09
N GLU A 94 1.35 0.97 -0.22
CA GLU A 94 0.58 -0.26 -0.31
C GLU A 94 -0.17 -0.26 -1.64
N GLU A 95 0.09 -1.26 -2.48
CA GLU A 95 -0.62 -1.46 -3.75
C GLU A 95 -1.33 -2.80 -3.71
N ARG A 96 -2.60 -2.80 -4.16
CA ARG A 96 -3.39 -4.02 -4.21
C ARG A 96 -3.12 -4.75 -5.51
N VAL A 97 -2.58 -5.94 -5.39
CA VAL A 97 -2.41 -6.91 -6.47
C VAL A 97 -3.63 -7.83 -6.49
N PHE A 98 -4.06 -8.20 -7.67
CA PHE A 98 -5.13 -9.19 -7.82
C PHE A 98 -4.69 -10.51 -7.15
N VAL A 99 -5.61 -11.16 -6.46
CA VAL A 99 -5.45 -12.51 -5.92
C VAL A 99 -6.61 -13.37 -6.41
N SER A 100 -6.33 -14.62 -6.73
CA SER A 100 -7.34 -15.56 -7.20
C SER A 100 -7.20 -16.89 -6.46
N GLU A 101 -8.31 -17.46 -6.06
CA GLU A 101 -8.41 -18.83 -5.53
C GLU A 101 -8.71 -19.84 -6.64
N VAL A 102 -8.95 -19.35 -7.86
CA VAL A 102 -9.25 -20.19 -9.03
C VAL A 102 -7.94 -20.74 -9.58
N LYS A 103 -7.81 -22.06 -9.67
CA LYS A 103 -6.58 -22.74 -10.11
C LYS A 103 -6.15 -22.41 -11.55
N GLU A 104 -7.11 -22.05 -12.38
CA GLU A 104 -6.90 -21.66 -13.77
C GLU A 104 -6.40 -20.22 -13.95
N VAL A 105 -6.37 -19.46 -12.87
CA VAL A 105 -5.90 -18.06 -12.85
C VAL A 105 -4.64 -17.98 -12.02
N GLU A 106 -3.55 -17.61 -12.66
CA GLU A 106 -2.24 -17.43 -12.05
C GLU A 106 -1.91 -15.95 -11.96
N VAL A 107 -1.47 -15.51 -10.78
CA VAL A 107 -1.07 -14.13 -10.53
C VAL A 107 0.39 -14.09 -10.10
N GLN A 108 1.20 -13.30 -10.80
CA GLN A 108 2.62 -13.21 -10.53
C GLN A 108 3.08 -11.75 -10.48
N VAL A 109 3.72 -11.36 -9.38
CA VAL A 109 4.43 -10.07 -9.30
C VAL A 109 5.79 -10.19 -9.96
N LEU A 110 6.04 -9.34 -10.95
CA LEU A 110 7.30 -9.31 -11.69
C LEU A 110 8.33 -8.47 -10.93
N GLN A 111 8.92 -9.06 -9.90
CA GLN A 111 9.83 -8.39 -8.94
C GLN A 111 10.96 -7.60 -9.62
N LYS A 112 11.53 -8.16 -10.71
CA LYS A 112 12.63 -7.53 -11.46
C LYS A 112 12.21 -6.30 -12.26
N GLU A 113 10.91 -6.16 -12.52
CA GLU A 113 10.34 -5.02 -13.24
C GLU A 113 9.75 -3.97 -12.30
N CYS A 114 9.61 -4.28 -11.02
CA CYS A 114 9.23 -3.33 -9.99
C CYS A 114 10.43 -2.45 -9.62
N ASP A 115 10.16 -1.21 -9.24
CA ASP A 115 11.19 -0.28 -8.77
C ASP A 115 10.61 0.65 -7.68
N PRO A 116 11.10 0.50 -6.44
CA PRO A 116 11.88 -0.62 -5.91
C PRO A 116 11.05 -1.91 -5.81
N ALA A 117 11.72 -3.06 -5.69
CA ALA A 117 11.05 -4.33 -5.53
C ALA A 117 10.21 -4.35 -4.23
N PRO A 118 8.92 -4.76 -4.31
CA PRO A 118 8.07 -4.85 -3.14
C PRO A 118 8.43 -6.03 -2.24
N SER A 119 7.99 -5.95 -0.98
CA SER A 119 7.95 -7.13 -0.12
C SER A 119 7.05 -8.22 -0.73
N PRO A 120 7.17 -9.48 -0.28
CA PRO A 120 6.25 -10.53 -0.68
C PRO A 120 4.80 -10.09 -0.46
N VAL A 121 3.95 -10.39 -1.45
CA VAL A 121 2.52 -10.03 -1.40
C VAL A 121 1.87 -10.78 -0.24
N SER A 122 1.09 -10.06 0.56
CA SER A 122 0.34 -10.67 1.65
C SER A 122 -0.79 -11.55 1.12
N LYS A 123 -1.37 -12.40 1.97
CA LYS A 123 -2.53 -13.24 1.62
C LYS A 123 -3.71 -12.40 1.11
N ASP A 124 -3.84 -11.16 1.58
CA ASP A 124 -4.89 -10.23 1.16
C ASP A 124 -4.56 -9.49 -0.14
N GLY A 125 -3.48 -9.85 -0.81
CA GLY A 125 -3.07 -9.25 -2.08
C GLY A 125 -2.41 -7.87 -1.93
N ILE A 126 -1.79 -7.55 -0.79
CA ILE A 126 -1.14 -6.26 -0.59
C ILE A 126 0.37 -6.38 -0.80
N ALA A 127 0.88 -5.68 -1.80
CA ALA A 127 2.31 -5.46 -2.02
C ALA A 127 2.75 -4.16 -1.32
N ARG A 128 3.87 -4.20 -0.59
CA ARG A 128 4.37 -3.09 0.21
C ARG A 128 5.77 -2.67 -0.20
N VAL A 129 6.00 -1.36 -0.22
CA VAL A 129 7.31 -0.76 -0.46
C VAL A 129 7.51 0.39 0.51
N GLU A 130 8.63 0.39 1.22
CA GLU A 130 9.07 1.54 2.02
C GLU A 130 9.95 2.46 1.16
N VAL A 131 9.65 3.74 1.18
CA VAL A 131 10.34 4.76 0.39
C VAL A 131 10.77 5.91 1.28
N ALA A 132 12.05 6.20 1.29
CA ALA A 132 12.54 7.48 1.80
C ALA A 132 12.43 8.53 0.70
N LEU A 133 11.81 9.66 1.04
CA LEU A 133 11.62 10.80 0.15
C LEU A 133 12.22 12.04 0.81
N ALA A 134 13.29 12.55 0.23
CA ALA A 134 13.97 13.73 0.76
C ALA A 134 13.05 14.98 0.74
N ALA A 135 13.47 16.03 1.46
CA ALA A 135 12.81 17.33 1.39
C ALA A 135 12.79 17.86 -0.05
N ASN A 136 11.68 18.44 -0.48
CA ASN A 136 11.51 19.04 -1.82
C ASN A 136 11.86 18.08 -2.99
N ALA A 137 11.72 16.76 -2.77
CA ALA A 137 12.07 15.75 -3.76
C ALA A 137 10.85 15.07 -4.39
N THR A 138 11.07 14.51 -5.56
CA THR A 138 10.11 13.64 -6.24
C THR A 138 10.73 12.25 -6.45
N LYS A 139 9.90 11.23 -6.50
CA LYS A 139 10.33 9.86 -6.79
C LYS A 139 9.23 9.11 -7.51
N LYS A 140 9.62 8.22 -8.42
CA LYS A 140 8.73 7.24 -9.04
C LYS A 140 8.88 5.90 -8.34
N VAL A 141 7.76 5.21 -8.17
CA VAL A 141 7.71 3.83 -7.72
C VAL A 141 6.85 3.05 -8.70
N LYS A 142 7.32 1.88 -9.10
CA LYS A 142 6.68 1.08 -10.13
C LYS A 142 6.37 -0.31 -9.58
N PHE A 143 5.09 -0.71 -9.67
CA PHE A 143 4.64 -2.07 -9.40
C PHE A 143 4.23 -2.74 -10.71
N VAL A 144 4.66 -3.96 -10.93
CA VAL A 144 4.31 -4.73 -12.13
C VAL A 144 3.90 -6.14 -11.74
N TRP A 145 2.74 -6.55 -12.24
CA TRP A 145 2.28 -7.93 -12.10
C TRP A 145 1.54 -8.40 -13.34
N GLU A 146 1.44 -9.70 -13.46
CA GLU A 146 0.70 -10.38 -14.53
C GLU A 146 -0.40 -11.25 -13.94
N VAL A 147 -1.52 -11.28 -14.64
CA VAL A 147 -2.61 -12.20 -14.42
C VAL A 147 -2.74 -13.04 -15.67
N SER A 148 -2.55 -14.35 -15.54
CA SER A 148 -2.71 -15.31 -16.64
C SER A 148 -3.92 -16.20 -16.38
N ALA A 149 -4.80 -16.33 -17.36
CA ALA A 149 -5.97 -17.20 -17.30
C ALA A 149 -6.01 -18.14 -18.49
N ALA A 150 -6.47 -19.38 -18.28
CA ALA A 150 -6.76 -20.29 -19.36
C ALA A 150 -7.96 -19.78 -20.19
N GLY A 151 -7.96 -19.99 -21.50
CA GLY A 151 -8.95 -19.43 -22.43
C GLY A 151 -10.42 -19.83 -22.20
N LYS A 152 -10.69 -20.65 -21.19
CA LYS A 152 -12.05 -21.05 -20.78
C LYS A 152 -12.59 -20.21 -19.61
N VAL A 153 -11.77 -19.33 -19.03
CA VAL A 153 -12.18 -18.49 -17.89
C VAL A 153 -12.83 -17.22 -18.43
N ALA A 154 -14.14 -17.09 -18.24
CA ALA A 154 -14.88 -15.91 -18.66
C ALA A 154 -14.62 -14.74 -17.70
N GLY A 155 -14.44 -13.52 -18.25
CA GLY A 155 -14.40 -12.29 -17.46
C GLY A 155 -13.01 -11.76 -17.05
N LEU A 156 -11.95 -12.32 -17.63
CA LEU A 156 -10.57 -11.82 -17.48
C LEU A 156 -10.02 -11.33 -18.81
#